data_457af20e66e3559499403421f29cbb8d
#
_entry.id   457af20e66e3559499403421f29cbb8d
#
_cell.length_a   1.000
_cell.length_b   1.000
_cell.length_c   1.000
_cell.angle_alpha   90.00
_cell.angle_beta   90.00
_cell.angle_gamma   90.00
#
_symmetry.space_group_name_H-M   'P 1'
#
loop_
_entity.id
_entity.type
_entity.pdbx_description
1 polymer ?
#
loop_
_entity_poly.entity_id
_entity_poly.type
_entity_poly.pdbx_seq_one_letter_code
_entity_poly.pdbx_strand_id
1 'polypeptide(L)'
;MALVTFAPDVLVHLCGAEQWATARRGGGISPADGAAFIHLSRPDQVHLPANRLYRGRDDLVLLHVDPARLGAPVRWEPGVATDPASMLFPHLYGPLPLAAVIRVTDYPPASDGSFPPTTPGVAQDPPGDST
;
A
#
# COMPACT_ATOMS: atom_id res chain seq x y z
N MET A 1 23.79 11.80 7.03
CA MET A 1 23.58 11.34 7.12
C MET A 1 22.93 10.71 6.79
N ALA A 2 22.75 10.38 6.51
CA ALA A 2 22.21 9.84 6.23
C ALA A 2 21.51 9.35 6.43
N LEU A 3 21.07 9.34 6.50
CA LEU A 3 20.42 8.81 6.75
C LEU A 3 19.60 8.45 6.28
N VAL A 4 19.17 8.42 6.02
CA VAL A 4 18.38 8.12 5.65
C VAL A 4 18.07 7.41 5.11
N THR A 5 18.08 6.96 5.10
CA THR A 5 18.00 6.02 4.76
C THR A 5 16.91 5.45 4.24
N PHE A 6 16.11 4.93 4.69
CA PHE A 6 14.97 4.46 4.07
C PHE A 6 14.19 5.61 3.63
N ALA A 7 13.29 5.40 2.76
CA ALA A 7 12.48 6.44 2.29
C ALA A 7 11.25 6.51 3.15
N PRO A 8 11.25 7.36 4.12
CA PRO A 8 10.10 7.42 5.00
C PRO A 8 8.83 7.84 4.28
N ASP A 9 8.98 8.35 3.06
CA ASP A 9 7.83 8.78 2.31
C ASP A 9 7.24 7.71 1.42
N VAL A 10 7.76 6.51 1.44
CA VAL A 10 7.18 5.44 0.65
C VAL A 10 5.79 5.13 1.16
N LEU A 11 4.86 5.04 0.24
CA LEU A 11 3.48 4.65 0.53
C LEU A 11 3.24 3.26 -0.06
N VAL A 12 2.18 2.60 0.35
CA VAL A 12 1.85 1.29 -0.17
C VAL A 12 0.40 1.25 -0.65
N HIS A 13 0.17 0.45 -1.69
CA HIS A 13 -1.17 0.12 -2.16
C HIS A 13 -1.37 -1.38 -1.99
N LEU A 14 -2.47 -1.75 -1.37
CA LEU A 14 -2.80 -3.13 -1.08
C LEU A 14 -3.73 -3.65 -2.15
N CYS A 15 -3.35 -4.72 -2.82
CA CYS A 15 -4.22 -5.30 -3.84
C CYS A 15 -3.95 -6.79 -3.99
N GLY A 16 -4.83 -7.48 -4.72
CA GLY A 16 -4.62 -8.88 -5.02
C GLY A 16 -3.54 -9.06 -6.07
N ALA A 17 -2.88 -10.22 -6.03
CA ALA A 17 -1.82 -10.52 -6.98
C ALA A 17 -2.34 -10.48 -8.42
N GLU A 18 -3.57 -10.93 -8.64
CA GLU A 18 -4.13 -10.92 -9.97
C GLU A 18 -4.44 -9.52 -10.45
N GLN A 19 -4.90 -8.67 -9.56
CA GLN A 19 -5.12 -7.27 -9.88
C GLN A 19 -3.81 -6.60 -10.26
N TRP A 20 -2.74 -6.92 -9.57
CA TRP A 20 -1.43 -6.39 -9.91
C TRP A 20 -0.97 -6.90 -11.28
N ALA A 21 -1.18 -8.19 -11.57
CA ALA A 21 -0.83 -8.73 -12.87
C ALA A 21 -1.56 -8.01 -14.00
N THR A 22 -2.83 -7.70 -13.79
CA THR A 22 -3.60 -6.94 -14.77
C THR A 22 -3.06 -5.51 -14.92
N ALA A 23 -2.70 -4.89 -13.81
CA ALA A 23 -2.16 -3.53 -13.85
C ALA A 23 -0.85 -3.46 -14.61
N ARG A 24 0.00 -4.48 -14.46
CA ARG A 24 1.26 -4.50 -15.20
C ARG A 24 1.05 -4.55 -16.70
N ARG A 25 0.02 -5.25 -17.13
CA ARG A 25 -0.30 -5.32 -18.56
C ARG A 25 -0.95 -4.04 -19.06
N GLY A 26 -1.69 -3.36 -18.20
CA GLY A 26 -2.46 -2.20 -18.59
C GLY A 26 -1.82 -0.86 -18.33
N GLY A 27 -0.61 -0.83 -17.76
CA GLY A 27 0.10 0.43 -17.56
C GLY A 27 -0.14 1.11 -16.22
N GLY A 28 -0.89 0.52 -15.33
CA GLY A 28 -1.13 1.09 -14.02
C GLY A 28 -2.50 0.76 -13.48
N ILE A 29 -2.85 1.44 -12.40
CA ILE A 29 -4.12 1.23 -11.72
C ILE A 29 -4.90 2.54 -11.77
N SER A 30 -6.18 2.44 -12.11
CA SER A 30 -7.08 3.59 -12.06
C SER A 30 -8.02 3.44 -10.88
N PRO A 31 -8.58 4.54 -10.36
CA PRO A 31 -9.62 4.43 -9.34
C PRO A 31 -10.76 3.56 -9.86
N ALA A 32 -11.37 2.81 -8.96
CA ALA A 32 -12.50 1.96 -9.34
C ALA A 32 -13.65 2.83 -9.85
N ASP A 33 -14.54 2.21 -10.59
CA ASP A 33 -15.72 2.91 -11.11
C ASP A 33 -16.47 3.56 -9.96
N GLY A 34 -16.73 4.83 -10.09
CA GLY A 34 -17.44 5.59 -9.06
C GLY A 34 -16.58 6.04 -7.90
N ALA A 35 -15.31 5.64 -7.87
CA ALA A 35 -14.42 6.09 -6.81
C ALA A 35 -13.64 7.32 -7.25
N ALA A 36 -13.44 8.25 -6.34
CA ALA A 36 -12.71 9.47 -6.63
C ALA A 36 -11.20 9.30 -6.52
N PHE A 37 -10.75 8.24 -5.84
CA PHE A 37 -9.33 8.09 -5.53
C PHE A 37 -8.98 6.63 -5.32
N ILE A 38 -7.67 6.38 -5.27
CA ILE A 38 -7.11 5.08 -4.92
C ILE A 38 -6.65 5.16 -3.48
N HIS A 39 -6.99 4.14 -2.69
CA HIS A 39 -6.55 4.08 -1.30
C HIS A 39 -5.09 3.67 -1.23
N LEU A 40 -4.30 4.49 -0.55
CA LEU A 40 -2.93 4.14 -0.19
C LEU A 40 -2.83 4.10 1.32
N SER A 41 -1.69 3.65 1.83
CA SER A 41 -1.42 3.62 3.26
C SER A 41 0.05 3.87 3.50
N ARG A 42 0.40 4.36 4.69
CA ARG A 42 1.78 4.23 5.14
C ARG A 42 2.02 2.76 5.45
N PRO A 43 3.28 2.30 5.34
CA PRO A 43 3.56 0.90 5.69
C PRO A 43 3.15 0.52 7.12
N ASP A 44 3.24 1.46 8.05
CA ASP A 44 2.93 1.18 9.44
C ASP A 44 1.44 1.20 9.76
N GLN A 45 0.58 1.50 8.78
CA GLN A 45 -0.87 1.52 9.02
C GLN A 45 -1.64 0.59 8.08
N VAL A 46 -0.97 -0.03 7.09
CA VAL A 46 -1.68 -0.82 6.08
C VAL A 46 -2.38 -2.03 6.67
N HIS A 47 -1.90 -2.53 7.81
CA HIS A 47 -2.56 -3.66 8.46
C HIS A 47 -3.99 -3.33 8.91
N LEU A 48 -4.32 -2.06 9.08
CA LEU A 48 -5.65 -1.66 9.52
C LEU A 48 -6.70 -1.94 8.43
N PRO A 49 -6.58 -1.39 7.21
CA PRO A 49 -7.53 -1.74 6.17
C PRO A 49 -7.42 -3.20 5.74
N ALA A 50 -6.21 -3.80 5.81
CA ALA A 50 -6.07 -5.21 5.45
C ALA A 50 -6.91 -6.08 6.36
N ASN A 51 -6.89 -5.83 7.66
CA ASN A 51 -7.69 -6.59 8.59
C ASN A 51 -9.18 -6.30 8.46
N ARG A 52 -9.51 -5.08 8.09
CA ARG A 52 -10.91 -4.70 7.94
C ARG A 52 -11.55 -5.34 6.71
N LEU A 53 -10.80 -5.42 5.60
CA LEU A 53 -11.39 -5.76 4.30
C LEU A 53 -10.97 -7.14 3.78
N TYR A 54 -9.79 -7.63 4.18
CA TYR A 54 -9.20 -8.78 3.49
C TYR A 54 -8.75 -9.89 4.42
N ARG A 55 -9.24 -9.91 5.63
CA ARG A 55 -8.83 -10.89 6.60
C ARG A 55 -8.92 -12.30 6.02
N GLY A 56 -7.86 -13.06 6.16
CA GLY A 56 -7.79 -14.44 5.66
C GLY A 56 -7.35 -14.59 4.22
N ARG A 57 -7.24 -13.51 3.47
CA ARG A 57 -6.79 -13.63 2.09
C ARG A 57 -5.28 -13.83 2.03
N ASP A 58 -4.84 -14.79 1.23
CA ASP A 58 -3.42 -15.11 1.10
C ASP A 58 -2.86 -14.75 -0.27
N ASP A 59 -3.59 -13.97 -1.05
CA ASP A 59 -3.16 -13.59 -2.40
C ASP A 59 -2.85 -12.10 -2.50
N LEU A 60 -2.57 -11.43 -1.39
CA LEU A 60 -2.35 -9.99 -1.41
C LEU A 60 -0.89 -9.64 -1.63
N VAL A 61 -0.69 -8.51 -2.27
CA VAL A 61 0.63 -7.91 -2.44
C VAL A 61 0.57 -6.46 -1.99
N LEU A 62 1.72 -5.93 -1.61
CA LEU A 62 1.89 -4.51 -1.37
C LEU A 62 2.71 -3.92 -2.50
N LEU A 63 2.17 -2.91 -3.13
CA LEU A 63 2.88 -2.12 -4.12
C LEU A 63 3.50 -0.95 -3.38
N HIS A 64 4.82 -0.88 -3.39
CA HIS A 64 5.55 0.21 -2.73
C HIS A 64 5.65 1.36 -3.72
N VAL A 65 5.16 2.50 -3.32
CA VAL A 65 4.96 3.63 -4.21
C VAL A 65 5.84 4.79 -3.81
N ASP A 66 6.56 5.35 -4.77
CA ASP A 66 7.34 6.56 -4.56
C ASP A 66 6.43 7.75 -4.84
N PRO A 67 6.04 8.52 -3.82
CA PRO A 67 5.12 9.64 -4.06
C PRO A 67 5.67 10.69 -5.01
N ALA A 68 6.98 10.78 -5.12
CA ALA A 68 7.58 11.76 -6.03
C ALA A 68 7.32 11.43 -7.49
N ARG A 69 6.89 10.22 -7.78
CA ARG A 69 6.61 9.79 -9.15
C ARG A 69 5.13 9.76 -9.48
N LEU A 70 4.30 10.27 -8.58
CA LEU A 70 2.87 10.33 -8.81
C LEU A 70 2.53 11.61 -9.57
N GLY A 71 1.64 11.50 -10.53
CA GLY A 71 1.22 12.64 -11.30
C GLY A 71 -0.07 13.28 -10.84
N ALA A 72 -0.61 12.81 -9.72
CA ALA A 72 -1.89 13.30 -9.20
C ALA A 72 -1.74 13.62 -7.73
N PRO A 73 -2.64 14.44 -7.18
CA PRO A 73 -2.50 14.83 -5.77
C PRO A 73 -2.80 13.69 -4.82
N VAL A 74 -2.09 13.70 -3.69
CA VAL A 74 -2.35 12.79 -2.58
C VAL A 74 -2.93 13.64 -1.45
N ARG A 75 -4.07 13.21 -0.93
CA ARG A 75 -4.71 13.90 0.18
C ARG A 75 -4.81 12.97 1.37
N TRP A 76 -4.54 13.49 2.53
CA TRP A 76 -4.61 12.72 3.77
C TRP A 76 -5.98 12.90 4.38
N GLU A 77 -6.74 11.81 4.43
CA GLU A 77 -8.15 11.84 4.81
C GLU A 77 -8.47 10.60 5.63
N PRO A 78 -9.53 10.61 6.44
CA PRO A 78 -9.96 9.38 7.11
C PRO A 78 -10.21 8.27 6.09
N GLY A 79 -9.82 7.06 6.43
CA GLY A 79 -9.97 5.92 5.52
C GLY A 79 -11.43 5.59 5.27
N VAL A 80 -12.24 5.67 6.32
CA VAL A 80 -13.70 5.52 6.22
C VAL A 80 -14.31 6.58 7.11
N ALA A 81 -15.59 6.86 6.92
CA ALA A 81 -16.26 7.95 7.62
C ALA A 81 -16.24 7.77 9.13
N THR A 82 -16.16 6.53 9.60
CA THR A 82 -16.18 6.27 11.04
C THR A 82 -14.81 6.33 11.70
N ASP A 83 -13.74 6.48 10.90
CA ASP A 83 -12.40 6.58 11.47
C ASP A 83 -12.27 7.92 12.24
N PRO A 84 -11.48 7.93 13.30
CA PRO A 84 -11.18 9.19 13.97
C PRO A 84 -10.52 10.17 13.01
N ALA A 85 -10.74 11.44 13.23
CA ALA A 85 -10.11 12.47 12.41
C ALA A 85 -8.58 12.40 12.49
N SER A 86 -8.05 11.82 13.56
CA SER A 86 -6.60 11.65 13.69
C SER A 86 -6.05 10.49 12.89
N MET A 87 -6.91 9.62 12.35
CA MET A 87 -6.49 8.45 11.61
C MET A 87 -6.62 8.75 10.12
N LEU A 88 -5.57 9.33 9.56
CA LEU A 88 -5.58 9.74 8.16
C LEU A 88 -4.80 8.76 7.30
N PHE A 89 -5.32 8.54 6.10
CA PHE A 89 -4.69 7.70 5.10
C PHE A 89 -4.45 8.53 3.84
N PRO A 90 -3.39 8.27 3.11
CA PRO A 90 -3.16 8.97 1.85
C PRO A 90 -4.08 8.44 0.77
N HIS A 91 -4.78 9.33 0.11
CA HIS A 91 -5.66 8.98 -1.00
C HIS A 91 -5.14 9.65 -2.27
N LEU A 92 -4.89 8.83 -3.29
CA LEU A 92 -4.37 9.31 -4.56
C LEU A 92 -5.53 9.67 -5.48
N TYR A 93 -5.65 10.94 -5.82
CA TYR A 93 -6.76 11.41 -6.65
C TYR A 93 -6.36 11.36 -8.12
N GLY A 94 -6.19 10.16 -8.62
CA GLY A 94 -5.85 9.91 -10.01
C GLY A 94 -5.27 8.52 -10.17
N PRO A 95 -4.79 8.19 -11.35
CA PRO A 95 -4.23 6.87 -11.59
C PRO A 95 -2.88 6.69 -10.91
N LEU A 96 -2.57 5.42 -10.58
CA LEU A 96 -1.27 5.03 -10.07
C LEU A 96 -0.47 4.48 -11.23
N PRO A 97 0.52 5.22 -11.72
CA PRO A 97 1.30 4.74 -12.85
C PRO A 97 2.31 3.68 -12.43
N LEU A 98 2.61 2.76 -13.34
CA LEU A 98 3.60 1.72 -13.05
C LEU A 98 4.94 2.30 -12.64
N ALA A 99 5.34 3.41 -13.24
CA ALA A 99 6.63 4.01 -12.94
C ALA A 99 6.76 4.45 -11.48
N ALA A 100 5.65 4.63 -10.79
CA ALA A 100 5.68 4.99 -9.37
C ALA A 100 5.80 3.78 -8.46
N VAL A 101 5.59 2.57 -8.97
CA VAL A 101 5.71 1.35 -8.16
C VAL A 101 7.17 0.92 -8.20
N ILE A 102 7.84 1.07 -7.08
CA ILE A 102 9.29 0.82 -7.01
C ILE A 102 9.61 -0.55 -6.42
N ARG A 103 8.64 -1.25 -5.89
CA ARG A 103 8.85 -2.56 -5.29
C ARG A 103 7.50 -3.22 -5.08
N VAL A 104 7.48 -4.54 -5.16
CA VAL A 104 6.27 -5.33 -4.88
C VAL A 104 6.66 -6.43 -3.91
N THR A 105 5.91 -6.57 -2.83
CA THR A 105 6.17 -7.64 -1.85
C THR A 105 4.88 -8.40 -1.58
N ASP A 106 5.03 -9.68 -1.29
CA ASP A 106 3.90 -10.46 -0.81
C ASP A 106 3.44 -9.95 0.55
N TYR A 107 2.17 -10.08 0.82
CA TYR A 107 1.62 -9.65 2.10
C TYR A 107 0.71 -10.74 2.64
N PRO A 108 1.31 -11.83 3.15
CA PRO A 108 0.51 -12.95 3.64
C PRO A 108 -0.06 -12.67 5.03
N PRO A 109 -1.20 -13.26 5.35
CA PRO A 109 -1.74 -13.17 6.69
C PRO A 109 -0.99 -14.10 7.65
N ALA A 110 -1.13 -13.82 8.92
CA ALA A 110 -0.71 -14.76 9.97
C ALA A 110 -1.65 -15.97 9.96
N SER A 111 -1.30 -16.98 10.74
CA SER A 111 -2.06 -18.23 10.75
C SER A 111 -3.52 -18.04 11.17
N ASP A 112 -3.83 -17.00 11.92
CA ASP A 112 -5.20 -16.71 12.30
C ASP A 112 -5.95 -15.84 11.30
N GLY A 113 -5.33 -15.56 10.16
CA GLY A 113 -5.94 -14.74 9.11
C GLY A 113 -5.73 -13.24 9.25
N SER A 114 -5.12 -12.80 10.35
CA SER A 114 -4.90 -11.37 10.57
C SER A 114 -3.61 -10.92 9.90
N PHE A 115 -3.51 -9.61 9.66
CA PHE A 115 -2.31 -9.03 9.08
C PHE A 115 -1.59 -8.23 10.15
N PRO A 116 -0.33 -8.61 10.45
CA PRO A 116 0.43 -7.88 11.47
C PRO A 116 0.93 -6.55 10.94
N PRO A 117 1.24 -5.61 11.85
CA PRO A 117 1.84 -4.33 11.42
C PRO A 117 3.17 -4.58 10.73
N THR A 118 3.47 -3.76 9.74
CA THR A 118 4.79 -3.75 9.13
C THR A 118 5.57 -2.58 9.73
N THR A 119 6.88 -2.66 9.64
CA THR A 119 7.72 -1.59 10.15
C THR A 119 8.24 -0.77 8.99
N PRO A 120 7.92 0.52 8.95
CA PRO A 120 8.34 1.32 7.82
C PRO A 120 9.86 1.35 7.72
N GLY A 121 10.35 1.20 6.54
CA GLY A 121 11.76 1.25 6.29
C GLY A 121 12.56 0.11 6.72
N VAL A 122 12.01 -0.85 7.40
CA VAL A 122 12.72 -1.96 7.79
C VAL A 122 12.77 -2.85 6.73
N ALA A 123 13.62 -3.39 6.65
CA ALA A 123 13.79 -4.27 5.76
C ALA A 123 12.99 -5.10 5.71
N GLN A 124 12.24 -5.06 5.35
CA GLN A 124 11.57 -5.99 5.16
C GLN A 124 12.12 -6.74 4.25
N ASP A 125 13.02 -6.75 4.17
CA ASP A 125 13.69 -7.54 3.44
C ASP A 125 13.62 -8.72 3.66
N PRO A 126 13.49 -9.19 3.13
CA PRO A 126 13.27 -10.34 3.16
C PRO A 126 13.94 -11.04 3.85
N PRO A 127 13.65 -11.41 4.11
CA PRO A 127 14.18 -12.04 4.72
C PRO A 127 14.76 -12.97 4.44
N GLY A 128 14.68 -13.00 3.90
CA GLY A 128 15.17 -13.84 3.71
C GLY A 128 15.96 -13.93 4.51
N ASP A 129 16.08 -13.44 4.64
CA ASP A 129 16.81 -13.50 5.30
C ASP A 129 16.64 -13.71 6.35
N SER A 130 16.21 -13.68 6.55
CA SER A 130 16.08 -13.87 7.46
C SER A 130 15.82 -14.62 7.80
N THR A 131 15.85 -14.93 7.56
CA THR A 131 15.63 -15.57 7.84
C THR A 131 15.69 -15.82 8.02
#